data_c41f385266e17bee220072b1e8439681
#
_entry.id   c41f385266e17bee220072b1e8439681
#
_cell.length_a   1.000
_cell.length_b   1.000
_cell.length_c   1.000
_cell.angle_alpha   90.00
_cell.angle_beta   90.00
_cell.angle_gamma   90.00
#
_symmetry.space_group_name_H-M   'P 1'
#
loop_
_entity.id
_entity.type
_entity.pdbx_description
1 polymer ?
#
loop_
_entity_poly.entity_id
_entity_poly.type
_entity_poly.pdbx_seq_one_letter_code
_entity_poly.pdbx_strand_id
1 'polypeptide(L)'
;MLCSCDGCALLFQDGYGRYRRIPRDAYYLADFRLDELQWEALSIPINLAFFFFSTAANCTLAFYPSAGGATESLLDLAAWNGIAAAHPRIQQMRPDVEALLVNRLANPSEYYVSPIDRCYELTGIVRKHWSGFTGGDAVWKAIAEFFTTLRNEAVKVEPRHA
;
A
#
# COMPACT_ATOMS: atom_id res chain seq x y z
N MET A 1 2.63 -10.75 -11.37
CA MET A 1 1.23 -11.09 -11.04
C MET A 1 0.62 -11.83 -12.23
N LEU A 2 -0.20 -12.85 -11.97
CA LEU A 2 -0.90 -13.63 -12.99
C LEU A 2 -2.41 -13.41 -12.82
N CYS A 3 -3.13 -13.16 -13.91
CA CYS A 3 -4.59 -13.12 -13.90
C CYS A 3 -5.11 -14.55 -14.08
N SER A 4 -6.04 -14.98 -13.24
CA SER A 4 -6.70 -16.27 -13.32
C SER A 4 -8.18 -16.16 -12.97
N CYS A 5 -9.02 -17.05 -13.48
CA CYS A 5 -10.39 -17.17 -13.00
C CYS A 5 -10.43 -17.76 -11.58
N ASP A 6 -11.56 -17.60 -10.88
CA ASP A 6 -11.68 -18.09 -9.50
C ASP A 6 -11.42 -19.60 -9.37
N GLY A 7 -11.87 -20.42 -10.35
CA GLY A 7 -11.60 -21.84 -10.37
C GLY A 7 -10.12 -22.19 -10.50
N CYS A 8 -9.40 -21.51 -11.39
CA CYS A 8 -7.95 -21.66 -11.50
C CYS A 8 -7.22 -21.16 -10.25
N ALA A 9 -7.67 -20.04 -9.66
CA ALA A 9 -7.08 -19.52 -8.44
C ALA A 9 -7.19 -20.50 -7.28
N LEU A 10 -8.32 -21.21 -7.15
CA LEU A 10 -8.51 -22.26 -6.15
C LEU A 10 -7.60 -23.48 -6.40
N LEU A 11 -7.48 -23.91 -7.64
CA LEU A 11 -6.62 -25.05 -8.02
C LEU A 11 -5.13 -24.80 -7.75
N PHE A 12 -4.67 -23.55 -7.94
CA PHE A 12 -3.27 -23.18 -7.73
C PHE A 12 -2.95 -22.78 -6.27
N GLN A 13 -3.95 -22.59 -5.42
CA GLN A 13 -3.76 -22.21 -4.02
C GLN A 13 -3.04 -23.30 -3.21
N ASP A 14 -3.27 -24.57 -3.53
CA ASP A 14 -2.69 -25.72 -2.83
C ASP A 14 -1.37 -26.22 -3.46
N GLY A 15 -0.94 -25.60 -4.57
CA GLY A 15 0.23 -26.00 -5.33
C GLY A 15 1.55 -25.47 -4.75
N TYR A 16 2.14 -26.14 -3.76
CA TYR A 16 3.53 -25.95 -3.30
C TYR A 16 3.91 -24.53 -2.83
N GLY A 17 2.96 -23.69 -2.38
CA GLY A 17 3.26 -22.34 -1.87
C GLY A 17 3.81 -21.35 -2.91
N ARG A 18 3.84 -21.71 -4.19
CA ARG A 18 4.40 -20.90 -5.28
C ARG A 18 3.51 -19.70 -5.64
N TYR A 19 2.20 -19.80 -5.45
CA TYR A 19 1.23 -18.77 -5.79
C TYR A 19 0.41 -18.39 -4.56
N ARG A 20 0.18 -17.08 -4.39
CA ARG A 20 -0.68 -16.55 -3.36
C ARG A 20 -1.81 -15.76 -4.01
N ARG A 21 -3.02 -15.96 -3.54
CA ARG A 21 -4.18 -15.19 -4.01
C ARG A 21 -4.12 -13.78 -3.42
N ILE A 22 -4.18 -12.77 -4.30
CA ILE A 22 -4.35 -11.38 -3.89
C ILE A 22 -5.78 -11.22 -3.36
N PRO A 23 -5.99 -10.61 -2.16
CA PRO A 23 -7.31 -10.30 -1.64
C PRO A 23 -8.05 -9.31 -2.54
N ARG A 24 -9.36 -9.21 -2.38
CA ARG A 24 -10.17 -8.24 -3.12
C ARG A 24 -10.44 -6.97 -2.31
N ASP A 25 -10.48 -7.10 -0.99
CA ASP A 25 -10.93 -6.04 -0.10
C ASP A 25 -9.74 -5.19 0.38
N ALA A 26 -9.90 -3.88 0.31
CA ALA A 26 -9.07 -2.92 1.01
C ALA A 26 -9.75 -2.53 2.34
N TYR A 27 -8.95 -2.19 3.35
CA TYR A 27 -9.43 -1.80 4.68
C TYR A 27 -8.95 -0.41 5.02
N TYR A 28 -9.88 0.52 5.25
CA TYR A 28 -9.56 1.86 5.73
C TYR A 28 -9.26 1.83 7.23
N LEU A 29 -8.09 2.34 7.63
CA LEU A 29 -7.64 2.37 9.03
C LEU A 29 -8.00 3.73 9.65
N ALA A 30 -9.22 3.84 10.18
CA ALA A 30 -9.73 5.10 10.72
C ALA A 30 -9.00 5.57 11.98
N ASP A 31 -8.46 4.65 12.76
CA ASP A 31 -7.77 4.86 14.04
C ASP A 31 -6.24 4.91 13.93
N PHE A 32 -5.69 4.62 12.76
CA PHE A 32 -4.25 4.66 12.52
C PHE A 32 -3.79 6.06 12.11
N ARG A 33 -2.69 6.51 12.68
CA ARG A 33 -2.03 7.78 12.34
C ARG A 33 -0.52 7.62 12.42
N LEU A 34 0.17 8.26 11.51
CA LEU A 34 1.61 8.50 11.59
C LEU A 34 1.83 9.98 11.88
N ASP A 35 2.57 10.26 12.94
CA ASP A 35 3.03 11.61 13.20
C ASP A 35 4.20 11.98 12.27
N GLU A 36 4.64 13.24 12.33
CA GLU A 36 5.69 13.73 11.44
C GLU A 36 7.03 13.05 11.71
N LEU A 37 7.38 12.83 12.99
CA LEU A 37 8.63 12.19 13.39
C LEU A 37 8.67 10.72 12.93
N GLN A 38 7.55 10.01 13.06
CA GLN A 38 7.44 8.63 12.57
C GLN A 38 7.59 8.56 11.05
N TRP A 39 6.99 9.52 10.31
CA TRP A 39 7.11 9.56 8.87
C TRP A 39 8.53 9.87 8.39
N GLU A 40 9.18 10.85 9.00
CA GLU A 40 10.56 11.19 8.72
C GLU A 40 11.52 10.02 8.99
N ALA A 41 11.30 9.29 10.09
CA ALA A 41 12.10 8.11 10.44
C ALA A 41 12.00 6.98 9.39
N LEU A 42 10.89 6.89 8.61
CA LEU A 42 10.75 5.91 7.53
C LEU A 42 11.57 6.26 6.28
N SER A 43 12.14 7.46 6.21
CA SER A 43 12.99 7.92 5.09
C SER A 43 12.30 7.87 3.72
N ILE A 44 10.99 8.12 3.67
CA ILE A 44 10.21 8.18 2.43
C ILE A 44 10.28 9.59 1.86
N PRO A 45 10.70 9.77 0.60
CA PRO A 45 10.98 11.11 0.04
C PRO A 45 9.72 11.89 -0.37
N ILE A 46 8.56 11.24 -0.44
CA ILE A 46 7.29 11.86 -0.85
C ILE A 46 6.15 11.43 0.10
N ASN A 47 5.04 12.16 0.07
CA ASN A 47 3.87 11.92 0.92
C ASN A 47 2.92 10.82 0.40
N LEU A 48 3.46 9.83 -0.31
CA LEU A 48 2.71 8.72 -0.88
C LEU A 48 3.60 7.48 -0.94
N ALA A 49 3.23 6.40 -0.23
CA ALA A 49 4.04 5.19 -0.18
C ALA A 49 3.20 3.95 0.13
N PHE A 50 3.78 2.78 -0.12
CA PHE A 50 3.23 1.51 0.35
C PHE A 50 4.32 0.59 0.88
N PHE A 51 3.95 -0.17 1.92
CA PHE A 51 4.84 -1.04 2.68
C PHE A 51 4.27 -2.44 2.72
N PHE A 52 5.07 -3.44 2.41
CA PHE A 52 4.65 -4.84 2.49
C PHE A 52 5.81 -5.76 2.88
N PHE A 53 5.50 -6.87 3.53
CA PHE A 53 6.50 -7.89 3.81
C PHE A 53 6.72 -8.74 2.56
N SER A 54 7.97 -8.78 2.10
CA SER A 54 8.40 -9.65 0.99
C SER A 54 8.99 -10.94 1.52
N THR A 55 8.39 -12.07 1.18
CA THR A 55 8.95 -13.38 1.56
C THR A 55 10.25 -13.69 0.81
N ALA A 56 10.42 -13.16 -0.40
CA ALA A 56 11.65 -13.33 -1.17
C ALA A 56 12.83 -12.55 -0.55
N ALA A 57 12.60 -11.33 -0.08
CA ALA A 57 13.60 -10.50 0.60
C ALA A 57 13.70 -10.81 2.11
N ASN A 58 12.73 -11.53 2.67
CA ASN A 58 12.57 -11.83 4.10
C ASN A 58 12.57 -10.56 4.98
N CYS A 59 12.05 -9.45 4.46
CA CYS A 59 11.91 -8.19 5.19
C CYS A 59 10.75 -7.36 4.63
N THR A 60 10.38 -6.29 5.36
CA THR A 60 9.46 -5.29 4.84
C THR A 60 10.18 -4.39 3.85
N LEU A 61 9.55 -4.18 2.71
CA LEU A 61 9.98 -3.26 1.67
C LEU A 61 9.05 -2.05 1.64
N ALA A 62 9.62 -0.89 1.36
CA ALA A 62 8.90 0.35 1.13
C ALA A 62 9.06 0.79 -0.31
N PHE A 63 7.96 1.15 -0.95
CA PHE A 63 7.93 1.69 -2.29
C PHE A 63 7.12 2.98 -2.34
N TYR A 64 7.50 3.85 -3.24
CA TYR A 64 6.72 5.03 -3.59
C TYR A 64 6.53 5.12 -5.10
N PRO A 65 5.39 5.64 -5.57
CA PRO A 65 5.14 5.85 -7.00
C PRO A 65 5.97 7.01 -7.53
N SER A 66 6.60 6.80 -8.68
CA SER A 66 7.39 7.82 -9.39
C SER A 66 7.09 7.80 -10.88
N ALA A 67 7.64 8.75 -11.63
CA ALA A 67 7.58 8.76 -13.09
C ALA A 67 8.20 7.51 -13.72
N GLY A 68 9.17 6.89 -13.05
CA GLY A 68 9.81 5.63 -13.46
C GLY A 68 9.04 4.37 -13.09
N GLY A 69 8.01 4.48 -12.24
CA GLY A 69 7.25 3.34 -11.71
C GLY A 69 7.34 3.25 -10.18
N ALA A 70 7.23 2.03 -9.65
CA ALA A 70 7.43 1.78 -8.22
C ALA A 70 8.93 1.88 -7.90
N THR A 71 9.28 2.84 -7.06
CA THR A 71 10.67 3.07 -6.64
C THR A 71 10.82 2.61 -5.20
N GLU A 72 11.79 1.74 -4.95
CA GLU A 72 12.11 1.28 -3.60
C GLU A 72 12.80 2.39 -2.81
N SER A 73 12.39 2.55 -1.56
CA SER A 73 13.03 3.43 -0.60
C SER A 73 13.84 2.61 0.40
N LEU A 74 14.96 3.18 0.87
CA LEU A 74 15.74 2.58 1.96
C LEU A 74 14.97 2.76 3.27
N LEU A 75 14.24 1.71 3.66
CA LEU A 75 13.41 1.73 4.85
C LEU A 75 14.24 1.49 6.11
N ASP A 76 14.07 2.35 7.13
CA ASP A 76 14.52 2.03 8.48
C ASP A 76 13.60 0.96 9.09
N LEU A 77 14.09 -0.28 9.12
CA LEU A 77 13.34 -1.42 9.64
C LEU A 77 13.04 -1.31 11.14
N ALA A 78 13.86 -0.63 11.93
CA ALA A 78 13.61 -0.44 13.35
C ALA A 78 12.43 0.52 13.57
N ALA A 79 12.43 1.65 12.85
CA ALA A 79 11.31 2.59 12.85
C ALA A 79 10.00 1.93 12.37
N TRP A 80 10.07 1.18 11.26
CA TRP A 80 8.92 0.43 10.74
C TRP A 80 8.35 -0.57 11.75
N ASN A 81 9.21 -1.37 12.38
CA ASN A 81 8.77 -2.40 13.33
C ASN A 81 8.04 -1.79 14.52
N GLY A 82 8.49 -0.62 15.01
CA GLY A 82 7.82 0.11 16.08
C GLY A 82 6.40 0.55 15.65
N ILE A 83 6.25 1.07 14.43
CA ILE A 83 4.96 1.50 13.86
C ILE A 83 4.03 0.30 13.66
N ALA A 84 4.53 -0.76 13.03
CA ALA A 84 3.75 -1.95 12.74
C ALA A 84 3.27 -2.66 14.02
N ALA A 85 4.12 -2.70 15.05
CA ALA A 85 3.78 -3.30 16.34
C ALA A 85 2.63 -2.58 17.07
N ALA A 86 2.42 -1.30 16.79
CA ALA A 86 1.38 -0.49 17.43
C ALA A 86 -0.03 -0.75 16.85
N HIS A 87 -0.15 -1.42 15.70
CA HIS A 87 -1.45 -1.58 15.05
C HIS A 87 -1.72 -3.03 14.60
N PRO A 88 -2.70 -3.74 15.22
CA PRO A 88 -2.95 -5.17 14.97
C PRO A 88 -3.22 -5.52 13.50
N ARG A 89 -3.91 -4.65 12.75
CA ARG A 89 -4.23 -4.92 11.34
C ARG A 89 -2.99 -4.87 10.45
N ILE A 90 -2.01 -4.03 10.79
CA ILE A 90 -0.73 -3.96 10.07
C ILE A 90 0.09 -5.21 10.35
N GLN A 91 0.13 -5.68 11.60
CA GLN A 91 0.81 -6.92 11.97
C GLN A 91 0.23 -8.16 11.27
N GLN A 92 -1.07 -8.14 10.97
CA GLN A 92 -1.80 -9.24 10.35
C GLN A 92 -1.81 -9.17 8.82
N MET A 93 -1.12 -8.21 8.21
CA MET A 93 -1.01 -8.13 6.75
C MET A 93 -0.42 -9.41 6.18
N ARG A 94 -1.06 -9.93 5.14
CA ARG A 94 -0.59 -11.13 4.45
C ARG A 94 0.64 -10.81 3.60
N PRO A 95 1.76 -11.52 3.84
CA PRO A 95 3.00 -11.31 3.07
C PRO A 95 2.78 -11.41 1.56
N ASP A 96 3.46 -10.57 0.79
CA ASP A 96 3.47 -10.47 -0.68
C ASP A 96 2.16 -10.03 -1.35
N VAL A 97 1.02 -10.03 -0.65
CA VAL A 97 -0.30 -9.79 -1.25
C VAL A 97 -1.09 -8.64 -0.62
N GLU A 98 -0.71 -8.18 0.57
CA GLU A 98 -1.27 -6.99 1.23
C GLU A 98 -0.17 -5.99 1.56
N ALA A 99 -0.51 -4.71 1.48
CA ALA A 99 0.39 -3.61 1.80
C ALA A 99 -0.31 -2.53 2.63
N LEU A 100 0.43 -1.85 3.52
CA LEU A 100 0.00 -0.58 4.08
C LEU A 100 0.19 0.49 3.01
N LEU A 101 -0.88 1.01 2.47
CA LEU A 101 -0.88 2.15 1.53
C LEU A 101 -1.14 3.44 2.32
N VAL A 102 -0.23 4.39 2.19
CA VAL A 102 -0.24 5.67 2.89
C VAL A 102 -0.45 6.80 1.91
N ASN A 103 -1.46 7.63 2.16
CA ASN A 103 -1.74 8.86 1.42
C ASN A 103 -1.70 10.06 2.37
N ARG A 104 -0.56 10.74 2.42
CA ARG A 104 -0.37 12.00 3.16
C ARG A 104 -0.57 13.25 2.30
N LEU A 105 -0.97 13.07 1.02
CA LEU A 105 -1.40 14.17 0.15
C LEU A 105 -2.81 14.64 0.52
N ALA A 106 -3.62 13.76 1.11
CA ALA A 106 -4.94 14.10 1.64
C ALA A 106 -4.86 14.80 3.00
N ASN A 107 -5.86 15.63 3.29
CA ASN A 107 -6.04 16.25 4.60
C ASN A 107 -7.48 15.96 5.11
N PRO A 108 -7.64 15.13 6.15
CA PRO A 108 -6.60 14.39 6.88
C PRO A 108 -5.93 13.29 6.04
N SER A 109 -4.71 12.88 6.44
CA SER A 109 -3.99 11.76 5.83
C SER A 109 -4.80 10.47 5.90
N GLU A 110 -4.64 9.60 4.90
CA GLU A 110 -5.39 8.37 4.76
C GLU A 110 -4.48 7.15 4.77
N TYR A 111 -4.96 6.07 5.39
CA TYR A 111 -4.21 4.84 5.57
C TYR A 111 -5.07 3.63 5.25
N TYR A 112 -4.53 2.71 4.45
CA TYR A 112 -5.26 1.51 4.03
C TYR A 112 -4.40 0.27 4.15
N VAL A 113 -4.94 -0.83 4.64
CA VAL A 113 -4.40 -2.15 4.28
C VAL A 113 -5.06 -2.55 2.98
N SER A 114 -4.28 -2.54 1.92
CA SER A 114 -4.75 -2.67 0.54
C SER A 114 -4.18 -3.91 -0.13
N PRO A 115 -4.92 -4.53 -1.05
CA PRO A 115 -4.35 -5.49 -1.98
C PRO A 115 -3.14 -4.90 -2.70
N ILE A 116 -2.08 -5.69 -2.90
CA ILE A 116 -0.82 -5.20 -3.47
C ILE A 116 -0.98 -4.72 -4.93
N ASP A 117 -1.92 -5.29 -5.68
CA ASP A 117 -2.22 -4.89 -7.06
C ASP A 117 -2.76 -3.46 -7.14
N ARG A 118 -3.55 -3.00 -6.14
CA ARG A 118 -4.01 -1.61 -6.05
C ARG A 118 -2.83 -0.63 -5.87
N CYS A 119 -1.80 -1.03 -5.12
CA CYS A 119 -0.60 -0.21 -4.96
C CYS A 119 0.16 -0.07 -6.29
N TYR A 120 0.26 -1.15 -7.07
CA TYR A 120 0.86 -1.11 -8.41
C TYR A 120 -0.04 -0.41 -9.44
N GLU A 121 -1.36 -0.49 -9.33
CA GLU A 121 -2.30 0.31 -10.12
C GLU A 121 -2.05 1.81 -9.92
N LEU A 122 -1.96 2.27 -8.66
CA LEU A 122 -1.59 3.65 -8.33
C LEU A 122 -0.26 4.06 -8.97
N THR A 123 0.74 3.18 -8.88
CA THR A 123 2.04 3.40 -9.52
C THR A 123 1.91 3.54 -11.05
N GLY A 124 1.09 2.72 -11.67
CA GLY A 124 0.78 2.80 -13.10
C GLY A 124 0.09 4.10 -13.48
N ILE A 125 -0.85 4.57 -12.66
CA ILE A 125 -1.54 5.86 -12.83
C ILE A 125 -0.52 6.99 -12.78
N VAL A 126 0.34 7.02 -11.77
CA VAL A 126 1.38 8.07 -11.64
C VAL A 126 2.29 8.06 -12.86
N ARG A 127 2.83 6.90 -13.23
CA ARG A 127 3.71 6.78 -14.41
C ARG A 127 3.04 7.22 -15.71
N LYS A 128 1.76 6.92 -15.90
CA LYS A 128 1.00 7.24 -17.12
C LYS A 128 0.73 8.74 -17.25
N HIS A 129 0.44 9.41 -16.14
CA HIS A 129 -0.02 10.80 -16.14
C HIS A 129 1.06 11.80 -15.76
N TRP A 130 2.25 11.34 -15.36
CA TRP A 130 3.35 12.21 -14.98
C TRP A 130 3.85 13.01 -16.17
N SER A 131 3.95 14.34 -16.01
CA SER A 131 4.51 15.24 -17.01
C SER A 131 5.38 16.31 -16.35
N GLY A 132 6.49 16.66 -17.01
CA GLY A 132 7.42 17.66 -16.51
C GLY A 132 8.07 17.29 -15.17
N PHE A 133 8.60 18.29 -14.46
CA PHE A 133 9.32 18.10 -13.19
C PHE A 133 8.38 17.87 -11.99
N THR A 134 7.20 18.50 -12.00
CA THR A 134 6.26 18.51 -10.86
C THR A 134 5.09 17.52 -11.03
N GLY A 135 5.08 16.74 -12.11
CA GLY A 135 4.03 15.78 -12.42
C GLY A 135 2.85 16.35 -13.22
N GLY A 136 2.60 17.66 -13.13
CA GLY A 136 1.46 18.32 -13.79
C GLY A 136 0.10 18.03 -13.15
N ASP A 137 -0.92 18.80 -13.49
CA ASP A 137 -2.25 18.71 -12.86
C ASP A 137 -2.96 17.36 -13.09
N ALA A 138 -2.70 16.73 -14.25
CA ALA A 138 -3.34 15.47 -14.62
C ALA A 138 -3.00 14.32 -13.66
N VAL A 139 -1.77 14.22 -13.18
CA VAL A 139 -1.37 13.15 -12.24
C VAL A 139 -2.01 13.36 -10.88
N TRP A 140 -2.05 14.59 -10.38
CA TRP A 140 -2.66 14.88 -9.07
C TRP A 140 -4.15 14.62 -9.05
N LYS A 141 -4.85 14.96 -10.16
CA LYS A 141 -6.26 14.63 -10.34
C LYS A 141 -6.47 13.12 -10.37
N ALA A 142 -5.67 12.38 -11.14
CA ALA A 142 -5.79 10.93 -11.25
C ALA A 142 -5.50 10.21 -9.91
N ILE A 143 -4.54 10.69 -9.11
CA ILE A 143 -4.28 10.20 -7.75
C ILE A 143 -5.49 10.45 -6.85
N ALA A 144 -6.09 11.65 -6.88
CA ALA A 144 -7.26 11.97 -6.07
C ALA A 144 -8.49 11.11 -6.46
N GLU A 145 -8.70 10.85 -7.73
CA GLU A 145 -9.75 9.96 -8.24
C GLU A 145 -9.53 8.51 -7.77
N PHE A 146 -8.30 8.01 -7.84
CA PHE A 146 -7.95 6.69 -7.32
C PHE A 146 -8.30 6.54 -5.83
N PHE A 147 -7.88 7.49 -4.98
CA PHE A 147 -8.18 7.43 -3.54
C PHE A 147 -9.66 7.63 -3.22
N THR A 148 -10.38 8.40 -4.02
CA THR A 148 -11.84 8.52 -3.91
C THR A 148 -12.52 7.18 -4.16
N THR A 149 -12.13 6.48 -5.21
CA THR A 149 -12.63 5.15 -5.53
C THR A 149 -12.27 4.15 -4.44
N LEU A 150 -11.00 4.11 -4.02
CA LEU A 150 -10.52 3.21 -2.97
C LEU A 150 -11.28 3.42 -1.65
N ARG A 151 -11.52 4.67 -1.26
CA ARG A 151 -12.27 5.01 -0.03
C ARG A 151 -13.72 4.52 -0.09
N ASN A 152 -14.37 4.60 -1.25
CA ASN A 152 -15.75 4.14 -1.45
C ASN A 152 -15.87 2.62 -1.41
N GLU A 153 -14.85 1.91 -1.89
CA GLU A 153 -14.80 0.45 -1.94
C GLU A 153 -14.25 -0.18 -0.65
N ALA A 154 -13.46 0.55 0.13
CA ALA A 154 -12.79 0.03 1.31
C ALA A 154 -13.76 -0.30 2.45
N VAL A 155 -13.52 -1.43 3.10
CA VAL A 155 -14.16 -1.81 4.34
C VAL A 155 -13.64 -0.92 5.47
N LYS A 156 -14.52 -0.25 6.19
CA LYS A 156 -14.15 0.53 7.37
C LYS A 156 -13.87 -0.42 8.53
N VAL A 157 -12.65 -0.36 9.03
CA VAL A 157 -12.30 -1.08 10.27
C VAL A 157 -12.70 -0.17 11.43
N GLU A 158 -13.73 -0.58 12.17
CA GLU A 158 -14.09 0.12 13.41
C GLU A 158 -13.03 -0.16 14.49
N PRO A 159 -12.69 0.86 15.29
CA PRO A 159 -11.80 0.66 16.43
C PRO A 159 -12.46 -0.36 17.37
N ARG A 160 -11.73 -1.44 17.68
CA ARG A 160 -12.16 -2.34 18.75
C ARG A 160 -12.10 -1.55 20.06
N HIS A 161 -13.23 -1.20 20.58
CA HIS A 161 -13.33 -0.76 21.98
C HIS A 161 -12.84 -1.91 22.86
N ALA A 162 -11.68 -1.68 23.48
CA ALA A 162 -11.16 -2.56 24.52
C ALA A 162 -11.98 -2.34 25.80
#